data_cbead2b3f32a92d12395f8d9255df096
#
_entry.id   cbead2b3f32a92d12395f8d9255df096
#
_cell.length_a   1.000
_cell.length_b   1.000
_cell.length_c   1.000
_cell.angle_alpha   90.00
_cell.angle_beta   90.00
_cell.angle_gamma   90.00
#
_symmetry.space_group_name_H-M   'P 1'
#
loop_
_entity.id
_entity.type
_entity.pdbx_description
1 polymer ?
#
loop_
_entity_poly.entity_id
_entity_poly.type
_entity_poly.pdbx_seq_one_letter_code
_entity_poly.pdbx_strand_id
1 'polypeptide(L)'
;MSPLNTLSISQLPAFQDVAPEELEKILQHGTKLSYRLGKRLCDRSLIPNQVLIILEGQARLVGVEQFKPITVGKLSAGAFVGLASMLRAGGCEQVSAASELVALAIPDYEILNLYGRNSSFRRWCNTTVFPAEVWALAEELVRQSAQTHANTLAVFSSLLSHCRVFTRNDQLSELNPGDECRIGSYNVPGRQFGEPLQPDESIPDCQPPLSPRILVVPAVVHQELLHKQTNAGDSADTIHAAGQGLPEAAISAGPLPMASNSDLGRYAGPAKF
;
A
#
# COMPACT_ATOMS: atom_id res chain seq x y z
N MET A 1 3.64 -21.86 -11.95
CA MET A 1 2.57 -20.96 -12.43
C MET A 1 2.91 -20.58 -13.87
N SER A 2 1.94 -20.68 -14.81
CA SER A 2 2.17 -20.30 -16.20
C SER A 2 2.40 -18.78 -16.33
N PRO A 3 3.29 -18.34 -17.23
CA PRO A 3 3.50 -16.92 -17.47
C PRO A 3 2.25 -16.25 -18.03
N LEU A 4 1.95 -15.03 -17.60
CA LEU A 4 0.89 -14.23 -18.19
C LEU A 4 1.35 -13.73 -19.58
N ASN A 5 0.50 -13.93 -20.57
CA ASN A 5 0.64 -13.33 -21.89
C ASN A 5 -0.41 -12.22 -22.07
N THR A 6 -0.41 -11.56 -23.23
CA THR A 6 -1.37 -10.49 -23.54
C THR A 6 -2.83 -10.92 -23.37
N LEU A 7 -3.18 -12.15 -23.77
CA LEU A 7 -4.52 -12.71 -23.61
C LEU A 7 -4.89 -12.88 -22.12
N SER A 8 -3.92 -13.31 -21.30
CA SER A 8 -4.14 -13.45 -19.85
C SER A 8 -4.27 -12.09 -19.15
N ILE A 9 -3.60 -11.04 -19.64
CA ILE A 9 -3.72 -9.68 -19.08
C ILE A 9 -5.12 -9.12 -19.32
N SER A 10 -5.73 -9.37 -20.49
CA SER A 10 -7.11 -8.93 -20.76
C SER A 10 -8.16 -9.55 -19.84
N GLN A 11 -7.83 -10.68 -19.21
CA GLN A 11 -8.71 -11.36 -18.25
C GLN A 11 -8.58 -10.83 -16.82
N LEU A 12 -7.62 -9.93 -16.55
CA LEU A 12 -7.51 -9.31 -15.23
C LEU A 12 -8.75 -8.44 -14.97
N PRO A 13 -9.30 -8.44 -13.74
CA PRO A 13 -10.50 -7.65 -13.40
C PRO A 13 -10.38 -6.17 -13.78
N ALA A 14 -9.18 -5.61 -13.73
CA ALA A 14 -8.90 -4.24 -14.13
C ALA A 14 -9.21 -3.96 -15.62
N PHE A 15 -9.05 -4.96 -16.49
CA PHE A 15 -9.13 -4.82 -17.94
C PHE A 15 -10.30 -5.57 -18.58
N GLN A 16 -11.15 -6.21 -17.78
CA GLN A 16 -12.22 -7.08 -18.26
C GLN A 16 -13.15 -6.41 -19.28
N ASP A 17 -13.43 -5.11 -19.08
CA ASP A 17 -14.31 -4.32 -19.95
C ASP A 17 -13.54 -3.26 -20.78
N VAL A 18 -12.23 -3.40 -20.90
CA VAL A 18 -11.42 -2.54 -21.76
C VAL A 18 -11.39 -3.15 -23.16
N ALA A 19 -11.65 -2.32 -24.19
CA ALA A 19 -11.63 -2.78 -25.57
C ALA A 19 -10.25 -3.37 -25.94
N PRO A 20 -10.19 -4.51 -26.64
CA PRO A 20 -8.93 -5.18 -26.95
C PRO A 20 -7.91 -4.26 -27.65
N GLU A 21 -8.37 -3.41 -28.57
CA GLU A 21 -7.53 -2.49 -29.31
C GLU A 21 -6.95 -1.38 -28.43
N GLU A 22 -7.70 -0.93 -27.42
CA GLU A 22 -7.23 0.05 -26.43
C GLU A 22 -6.19 -0.58 -25.50
N LEU A 23 -6.45 -1.79 -25.03
CA LEU A 23 -5.51 -2.54 -24.19
C LEU A 23 -4.22 -2.84 -24.96
N GLU A 24 -4.30 -3.28 -26.21
CA GLU A 24 -3.14 -3.58 -27.03
C GLU A 24 -2.23 -2.36 -27.20
N LYS A 25 -2.80 -1.17 -27.45
CA LYS A 25 -2.04 0.09 -27.55
C LYS A 25 -1.25 0.38 -26.26
N ILE A 26 -1.89 0.19 -25.08
CA ILE A 26 -1.24 0.41 -23.79
C ILE A 26 -0.11 -0.61 -23.58
N LEU A 27 -0.35 -1.88 -23.92
CA LEU A 27 0.63 -2.94 -23.75
C LEU A 27 1.83 -2.79 -24.72
N GLN A 28 1.64 -2.20 -25.90
CA GLN A 28 2.72 -1.89 -26.84
C GLN A 28 3.73 -0.87 -26.28
N HIS A 29 3.28 0.05 -25.40
CA HIS A 29 4.17 0.99 -24.70
C HIS A 29 4.80 0.38 -23.45
N GLY A 30 4.38 -0.83 -23.08
CA GLY A 30 4.93 -1.56 -21.94
C GLY A 30 6.29 -2.19 -22.23
N THR A 31 7.16 -2.22 -21.23
CA THR A 31 8.48 -2.85 -21.29
C THR A 31 8.54 -4.02 -20.32
N LYS A 32 8.97 -5.20 -20.79
CA LYS A 32 9.23 -6.33 -19.89
C LYS A 32 10.52 -6.12 -19.12
N LEU A 33 10.43 -6.20 -17.80
CA LEU A 33 11.54 -6.05 -16.87
C LEU A 33 11.69 -7.34 -16.07
N SER A 34 12.94 -7.74 -15.82
CA SER A 34 13.27 -8.89 -14.96
C SER A 34 13.93 -8.41 -13.68
N TYR A 35 13.50 -8.99 -12.57
CA TYR A 35 14.00 -8.64 -11.22
C TYR A 35 14.52 -9.89 -10.54
N ARG A 36 15.73 -9.78 -9.96
CA ARG A 36 16.29 -10.83 -9.11
C ARG A 36 15.64 -10.79 -7.73
N LEU A 37 15.68 -11.93 -7.03
CA LEU A 37 15.27 -12.03 -5.63
C LEU A 37 15.83 -10.86 -4.79
N GLY A 38 14.97 -10.25 -3.99
CA GLY A 38 15.31 -9.13 -3.09
C GLY A 38 15.35 -7.75 -3.79
N LYS A 39 15.33 -7.67 -5.12
CA LYS A 39 15.35 -6.38 -5.81
C LYS A 39 14.07 -5.60 -5.51
N ARG A 40 14.22 -4.30 -5.21
CA ARG A 40 13.10 -3.37 -5.00
C ARG A 40 12.40 -3.08 -6.33
N LEU A 41 11.07 -3.17 -6.34
CA LEU A 41 10.20 -2.84 -7.45
C LEU A 41 9.57 -1.46 -7.29
N CYS A 42 9.17 -1.13 -6.05
CA CYS A 42 8.54 0.15 -5.73
C CYS A 42 9.03 0.66 -4.37
N ASP A 43 9.15 1.97 -4.23
CA ASP A 43 9.55 2.65 -2.99
C ASP A 43 8.39 3.48 -2.46
N ARG A 44 8.05 3.28 -1.19
CA ARG A 44 6.91 3.96 -0.53
C ARG A 44 7.06 5.48 -0.38
N SER A 45 8.26 6.02 -0.56
CA SER A 45 8.51 7.46 -0.49
C SER A 45 8.25 8.19 -1.80
N LEU A 46 7.97 7.45 -2.89
CA LEU A 46 7.87 8.00 -4.23
C LEU A 46 6.54 7.62 -4.88
N ILE A 47 6.03 8.51 -5.73
CA ILE A 47 5.02 8.17 -6.73
C ILE A 47 5.78 7.62 -7.92
N PRO A 48 5.55 6.34 -8.32
CA PRO A 48 6.28 5.76 -9.44
C PRO A 48 5.85 6.39 -10.78
N ASN A 49 6.78 6.50 -11.71
CA ASN A 49 6.52 6.94 -13.08
C ASN A 49 6.08 5.80 -14.02
N GLN A 50 5.85 4.62 -13.46
CA GLN A 50 5.35 3.45 -14.17
C GLN A 50 4.58 2.54 -13.21
N VAL A 51 3.62 1.82 -13.75
CA VAL A 51 2.89 0.76 -13.04
C VAL A 51 3.38 -0.58 -13.56
N LEU A 52 3.72 -1.49 -12.66
CA LEU A 52 4.15 -2.84 -13.01
C LEU A 52 2.97 -3.81 -12.90
N ILE A 53 2.81 -4.68 -13.89
CA ILE A 53 1.96 -5.88 -13.80
C ILE A 53 2.90 -7.07 -13.70
N ILE A 54 2.80 -7.84 -12.61
CA ILE A 54 3.60 -9.06 -12.44
C ILE A 54 3.14 -10.08 -13.46
N LEU A 55 4.05 -10.56 -14.31
CA LEU A 55 3.79 -11.60 -15.30
C LEU A 55 4.16 -12.98 -14.76
N GLU A 56 5.29 -13.07 -14.08
CA GLU A 56 5.87 -14.31 -13.54
C GLU A 56 6.54 -14.04 -12.20
N GLY A 57 6.60 -15.09 -11.36
CA GLY A 57 7.25 -14.98 -10.06
C GLY A 57 6.36 -14.38 -8.98
N GLN A 58 7.00 -13.95 -7.89
CA GLN A 58 6.34 -13.40 -6.71
C GLN A 58 7.07 -12.16 -6.20
N ALA A 59 6.32 -11.20 -5.68
CA ALA A 59 6.82 -10.08 -4.90
C ALA A 59 6.18 -10.07 -3.51
N ARG A 60 6.75 -9.29 -2.61
CA ARG A 60 6.21 -9.05 -1.27
C ARG A 60 6.02 -7.56 -1.06
N LEU A 61 4.86 -7.21 -0.52
CA LEU A 61 4.60 -5.91 0.08
C LEU A 61 5.27 -5.90 1.46
N VAL A 62 6.09 -4.90 1.70
CA VAL A 62 6.90 -4.78 2.93
C VAL A 62 6.35 -3.63 3.76
N GLY A 63 6.03 -3.91 5.01
CA GLY A 63 5.76 -2.93 6.05
C GLY A 63 6.91 -2.85 7.04
N VAL A 64 6.79 -1.93 7.99
CA VAL A 64 7.73 -1.81 9.11
C VAL A 64 6.96 -1.92 10.42
N GLU A 65 7.36 -2.85 11.29
CA GLU A 65 6.82 -3.00 12.62
C GLU A 65 7.95 -3.09 13.63
N GLN A 66 7.90 -2.29 14.69
CA GLN A 66 8.96 -2.21 15.70
C GLN A 66 10.36 -2.06 15.08
N PHE A 67 10.48 -1.17 14.10
CA PHE A 67 11.71 -0.90 13.32
C PHE A 67 12.23 -2.08 12.49
N LYS A 68 11.47 -3.16 12.32
CA LYS A 68 11.84 -4.32 11.52
C LYS A 68 10.96 -4.42 10.26
N PRO A 69 11.57 -4.70 9.09
CA PRO A 69 10.78 -4.95 7.89
C PRO A 69 10.02 -6.28 8.02
N ILE A 70 8.74 -6.24 7.77
CA ILE A 70 7.86 -7.42 7.74
C ILE A 70 7.19 -7.57 6.38
N THR A 71 6.78 -8.79 6.04
CA THR A 71 5.96 -9.03 4.85
C THR A 71 4.49 -8.91 5.24
N VAL A 72 3.79 -7.90 4.71
CA VAL A 72 2.37 -7.66 4.97
C VAL A 72 1.46 -8.24 3.90
N GLY A 73 2.02 -8.55 2.73
CA GLY A 73 1.27 -9.19 1.64
C GLY A 73 2.19 -9.83 0.61
N LYS A 74 1.68 -10.85 -0.08
CA LYS A 74 2.33 -11.48 -1.23
C LYS A 74 1.61 -11.07 -2.50
N LEU A 75 2.36 -10.72 -3.53
CA LEU A 75 1.90 -10.34 -4.84
C LEU A 75 2.36 -11.38 -5.85
N SER A 76 1.45 -11.88 -6.66
CA SER A 76 1.71 -12.90 -7.68
C SER A 76 1.35 -12.39 -9.07
N ALA A 77 1.47 -13.24 -10.07
CA ALA A 77 1.09 -12.92 -11.45
C ALA A 77 -0.31 -12.31 -11.52
N GLY A 78 -0.45 -11.21 -12.25
CA GLY A 78 -1.66 -10.38 -12.35
C GLY A 78 -1.74 -9.24 -11.32
N ALA A 79 -0.89 -9.21 -10.30
CA ALA A 79 -0.88 -8.12 -9.33
C ALA A 79 -0.23 -6.86 -9.92
N PHE A 80 -0.79 -5.71 -9.51
CA PHE A 80 -0.26 -4.38 -9.85
C PHE A 80 0.70 -3.91 -8.76
N VAL A 81 1.78 -3.23 -9.15
CA VAL A 81 2.72 -2.56 -8.26
C VAL A 81 2.89 -1.12 -8.73
N GLY A 82 2.78 -0.18 -7.83
CA GLY A 82 2.84 1.26 -8.12
C GLY A 82 1.47 1.90 -8.38
N LEU A 83 0.44 1.10 -8.65
CA LEU A 83 -0.90 1.62 -8.97
C LEU A 83 -1.56 2.31 -7.76
N ALA A 84 -1.47 1.71 -6.57
CA ALA A 84 -2.04 2.31 -5.36
C ALA A 84 -1.38 3.67 -5.05
N SER A 85 -0.05 3.75 -5.15
CA SER A 85 0.69 5.00 -4.94
C SER A 85 0.30 6.07 -5.96
N MET A 86 0.09 5.70 -7.22
CA MET A 86 -0.38 6.61 -8.25
C MET A 86 -1.80 7.11 -7.97
N LEU A 87 -2.76 6.21 -7.71
CA LEU A 87 -4.17 6.56 -7.46
C LEU A 87 -4.36 7.45 -6.23
N ARG A 88 -3.49 7.32 -5.22
CA ARG A 88 -3.49 8.16 -4.02
C ARG A 88 -2.78 9.50 -4.22
N ALA A 89 -2.12 9.71 -5.37
CA ALA A 89 -1.20 10.82 -5.58
C ALA A 89 -0.14 10.92 -4.46
N GLY A 90 0.31 9.76 -3.95
CA GLY A 90 1.28 9.70 -2.86
C GLY A 90 1.82 8.28 -2.64
N GLY A 91 3.11 8.15 -2.38
CA GLY A 91 3.76 6.85 -2.21
C GLY A 91 3.22 6.09 -0.99
N CYS A 92 2.99 4.79 -1.18
CA CYS A 92 2.58 3.88 -0.10
C CYS A 92 3.13 2.46 -0.28
N GLU A 93 3.63 2.12 -1.45
CA GLU A 93 4.04 0.76 -1.78
C GLU A 93 5.54 0.56 -1.59
N GLN A 94 5.92 -0.23 -0.62
CA GLN A 94 7.28 -0.78 -0.50
C GLN A 94 7.25 -2.22 -0.99
N VAL A 95 7.68 -2.46 -2.22
CA VAL A 95 7.59 -3.79 -2.85
C VAL A 95 8.95 -4.28 -3.26
N SER A 96 9.25 -5.54 -2.95
CA SER A 96 10.48 -6.23 -3.35
C SER A 96 10.19 -7.62 -3.93
N ALA A 97 11.00 -8.05 -4.88
CA ALA A 97 10.92 -9.39 -5.46
C ALA A 97 11.14 -10.46 -4.38
N ALA A 98 10.23 -11.43 -4.31
CA ALA A 98 10.31 -12.58 -3.40
C ALA A 98 10.80 -13.86 -4.11
N SER A 99 10.95 -13.80 -5.43
CA SER A 99 11.59 -14.79 -6.30
C SER A 99 12.24 -14.07 -7.48
N GLU A 100 12.84 -14.79 -8.41
CA GLU A 100 13.02 -14.30 -9.80
C GLU A 100 11.65 -13.90 -10.31
N LEU A 101 11.53 -12.70 -10.90
CA LEU A 101 10.26 -12.09 -11.26
C LEU A 101 10.36 -11.38 -12.61
N VAL A 102 9.33 -11.53 -13.42
CA VAL A 102 9.14 -10.78 -14.66
C VAL A 102 7.90 -9.90 -14.51
N ALA A 103 8.00 -8.63 -14.85
CA ALA A 103 6.88 -7.70 -14.86
C ALA A 103 6.81 -6.92 -16.16
N LEU A 104 5.61 -6.51 -16.53
CA LEU A 104 5.37 -5.53 -17.59
C LEU A 104 5.29 -4.14 -16.92
N ALA A 105 6.21 -3.26 -17.26
CA ALA A 105 6.24 -1.88 -16.83
C ALA A 105 5.48 -1.01 -17.84
N ILE A 106 4.39 -0.42 -17.43
CA ILE A 106 3.55 0.48 -18.22
C ILE A 106 3.78 1.89 -17.73
N PRO A 107 4.11 2.87 -18.58
CA PRO A 107 4.28 4.26 -18.18
C PRO A 107 3.02 4.80 -17.47
N ASP A 108 3.20 5.62 -16.45
CA ASP A 108 2.11 6.20 -15.64
C ASP A 108 1.11 6.98 -16.47
N TYR A 109 1.57 7.74 -17.48
CA TYR A 109 0.69 8.51 -18.36
C TYR A 109 -0.27 7.63 -19.17
N GLU A 110 0.10 6.40 -19.55
CA GLU A 110 -0.79 5.46 -20.23
C GLU A 110 -1.91 4.99 -19.28
N ILE A 111 -1.55 4.69 -18.04
CA ILE A 111 -2.53 4.30 -17.01
C ILE A 111 -3.46 5.48 -16.66
N LEU A 112 -2.93 6.70 -16.55
CA LEU A 112 -3.73 7.89 -16.30
C LEU A 112 -4.66 8.22 -17.49
N ASN A 113 -4.19 8.04 -18.72
CA ASN A 113 -5.01 8.18 -19.92
C ASN A 113 -6.15 7.15 -19.94
N LEU A 114 -5.86 5.89 -19.62
CA LEU A 114 -6.88 4.85 -19.52
C LEU A 114 -7.89 5.17 -18.42
N TYR A 115 -7.42 5.58 -17.24
CA TYR A 115 -8.28 6.02 -16.13
C TYR A 115 -9.20 7.17 -16.54
N GLY A 116 -8.69 8.15 -17.29
CA GLY A 116 -9.47 9.30 -17.75
C GLY A 116 -10.55 8.95 -18.79
N ARG A 117 -10.26 8.00 -19.70
CA ARG A 117 -11.10 7.69 -20.86
C ARG A 117 -12.01 6.49 -20.66
N ASN A 118 -11.57 5.47 -19.93
CA ASN A 118 -12.29 4.21 -19.76
C ASN A 118 -13.03 4.18 -18.43
N SER A 119 -14.36 4.20 -18.49
CA SER A 119 -15.22 4.24 -17.29
C SER A 119 -15.16 2.95 -16.47
N SER A 120 -14.95 1.79 -17.10
CA SER A 120 -14.87 0.49 -16.41
C SER A 120 -13.56 0.36 -15.64
N PHE A 121 -12.43 0.70 -16.29
CA PHE A 121 -11.14 0.75 -15.62
C PHE A 121 -11.13 1.74 -14.46
N ARG A 122 -11.65 2.96 -14.67
CA ARG A 122 -11.80 3.97 -13.61
C ARG A 122 -12.66 3.47 -12.45
N ARG A 123 -13.80 2.81 -12.76
CA ARG A 123 -14.67 2.22 -11.73
C ARG A 123 -13.91 1.18 -10.94
N TRP A 124 -13.20 0.26 -11.60
CA TRP A 124 -12.40 -0.75 -10.93
C TRP A 124 -11.34 -0.11 -10.01
N CYS A 125 -10.58 0.88 -10.49
CA CYS A 125 -9.62 1.62 -9.67
C CYS A 125 -10.28 2.27 -8.45
N ASN A 126 -11.48 2.85 -8.62
CA ASN A 126 -12.18 3.60 -7.58
C ASN A 126 -12.92 2.73 -6.56
N THR A 127 -13.08 1.44 -6.84
CA THR A 127 -13.73 0.48 -5.91
C THR A 127 -12.76 -0.54 -5.34
N THR A 128 -11.56 -0.67 -5.91
CA THR A 128 -10.54 -1.61 -5.42
C THR A 128 -9.80 -1.03 -4.24
N VAL A 129 -9.77 -1.77 -3.14
CA VAL A 129 -8.92 -1.49 -1.96
C VAL A 129 -7.59 -2.20 -2.14
N PHE A 130 -6.50 -1.45 -2.08
CA PHE A 130 -5.16 -2.00 -2.22
C PHE A 130 -4.52 -2.24 -0.86
N PRO A 131 -3.88 -3.41 -0.62
CA PRO A 131 -3.24 -3.69 0.67
C PRO A 131 -2.23 -2.64 1.12
N ALA A 132 -1.54 -2.00 0.18
CA ALA A 132 -0.55 -0.96 0.50
C ALA A 132 -1.19 0.31 1.09
N GLU A 133 -2.36 0.73 0.59
CA GLU A 133 -3.08 1.88 1.16
C GLU A 133 -3.68 1.57 2.53
N VAL A 134 -4.15 0.32 2.71
CA VAL A 134 -4.66 -0.14 4.01
C VAL A 134 -3.53 -0.21 5.04
N TRP A 135 -2.34 -0.67 4.63
CA TRP A 135 -1.16 -0.67 5.49
C TRP A 135 -0.80 0.76 5.93
N ALA A 136 -0.75 1.70 4.98
CA ALA A 136 -0.46 3.09 5.30
C ALA A 136 -1.50 3.70 6.24
N LEU A 137 -2.79 3.35 6.07
CA LEU A 137 -3.84 3.78 7.00
C LEU A 137 -3.68 3.15 8.39
N ALA A 138 -3.34 1.86 8.47
CA ALA A 138 -3.09 1.19 9.74
C ALA A 138 -1.94 1.85 10.52
N GLU A 139 -0.81 2.16 9.84
CA GLU A 139 0.31 2.89 10.43
C GLU A 139 -0.15 4.26 10.97
N GLU A 140 -0.99 4.97 10.22
CA GLU A 140 -1.48 6.30 10.61
C GLU A 140 -2.43 6.23 11.80
N LEU A 141 -3.36 5.26 11.82
CA LEU A 141 -4.27 5.05 12.96
C LEU A 141 -3.51 4.68 14.24
N VAL A 142 -2.50 3.82 14.13
CA VAL A 142 -1.61 3.47 15.24
C VAL A 142 -0.81 4.69 15.71
N ARG A 143 -0.31 5.52 14.80
CA ARG A 143 0.42 6.76 15.13
C ARG A 143 -0.48 7.79 15.83
N GLN A 144 -1.75 7.90 15.42
CA GLN A 144 -2.73 8.81 16.03
C GLN A 144 -3.26 8.28 17.37
N SER A 145 -3.27 6.96 17.56
CA SER A 145 -3.63 6.38 18.84
C SER A 145 -2.53 6.69 19.84
N ALA A 146 -2.89 7.18 21.03
CA ALA A 146 -1.93 7.45 22.13
C ALA A 146 -1.28 6.17 22.72
N GLN A 147 -1.44 5.03 22.04
CA GLN A 147 -1.00 3.72 22.52
C GLN A 147 0.44 3.41 22.08
N THR A 148 1.32 3.27 23.03
CA THR A 148 2.73 2.86 22.83
C THR A 148 2.90 1.42 22.33
N HIS A 149 1.85 0.58 22.31
CA HIS A 149 1.93 -0.85 22.01
C HIS A 149 0.90 -1.35 20.98
N ALA A 150 0.26 -0.47 20.22
CA ALA A 150 -0.66 -0.91 19.18
C ALA A 150 0.11 -1.68 18.08
N ASN A 151 -0.35 -2.89 17.77
CA ASN A 151 0.24 -3.74 16.74
C ASN A 151 -0.34 -3.35 15.37
N THR A 152 0.48 -2.71 14.54
CA THR A 152 0.08 -2.24 13.19
C THR A 152 -0.40 -3.40 12.32
N LEU A 153 0.22 -4.58 12.41
CA LEU A 153 -0.17 -5.75 11.63
C LEU A 153 -1.57 -6.26 12.02
N ALA A 154 -1.94 -6.20 13.30
CA ALA A 154 -3.28 -6.58 13.75
C ALA A 154 -4.34 -5.59 13.23
N VAL A 155 -4.08 -4.28 13.33
CA VAL A 155 -4.96 -3.23 12.78
C VAL A 155 -5.08 -3.37 11.27
N PHE A 156 -3.99 -3.58 10.56
CA PHE A 156 -3.98 -3.84 9.12
C PHE A 156 -4.83 -5.05 8.74
N SER A 157 -4.69 -6.18 9.45
CA SER A 157 -5.43 -7.40 9.15
C SER A 157 -6.93 -7.22 9.33
N SER A 158 -7.34 -6.50 10.36
CA SER A 158 -8.74 -6.17 10.62
C SER A 158 -9.29 -5.20 9.56
N LEU A 159 -8.53 -4.16 9.22
CA LEU A 159 -8.90 -3.22 8.15
C LEU A 159 -9.02 -3.91 6.80
N LEU A 160 -8.04 -4.73 6.41
CA LEU A 160 -7.98 -5.34 5.07
C LEU A 160 -9.23 -6.17 4.75
N SER A 161 -9.84 -6.79 5.76
CA SER A 161 -11.04 -7.62 5.60
C SER A 161 -12.33 -6.81 5.39
N HIS A 162 -12.37 -5.52 5.81
CA HIS A 162 -13.61 -4.76 5.90
C HIS A 162 -13.52 -3.34 5.33
N CYS A 163 -12.31 -2.84 5.04
CA CYS A 163 -12.11 -1.51 4.51
C CYS A 163 -12.79 -1.37 3.14
N ARG A 164 -13.44 -0.23 2.92
CA ARG A 164 -14.02 0.17 1.64
C ARG A 164 -13.37 1.46 1.18
N VAL A 165 -13.42 1.73 -0.11
CA VAL A 165 -12.99 3.01 -0.67
C VAL A 165 -14.15 3.73 -1.29
N PHE A 166 -14.35 4.99 -0.93
CA PHE A 166 -15.34 5.90 -1.48
C PHE A 166 -14.65 7.01 -2.28
N THR A 167 -15.28 7.41 -3.36
CA THR A 167 -14.80 8.47 -4.26
C THR A 167 -15.88 9.48 -4.62
N ARG A 168 -17.11 9.28 -4.13
CA ARG A 168 -18.30 10.09 -4.46
C ARG A 168 -19.23 10.20 -3.26
N ASN A 169 -19.90 11.34 -3.15
CA ASN A 169 -20.82 11.66 -2.04
C ASN A 169 -22.00 10.70 -1.90
N ASP A 170 -22.52 10.15 -3.00
CA ASP A 170 -23.64 9.20 -2.97
C ASP A 170 -23.29 7.93 -2.18
N GLN A 171 -22.02 7.55 -2.13
CA GLN A 171 -21.54 6.39 -1.37
C GLN A 171 -21.60 6.61 0.16
N LEU A 172 -21.61 7.86 0.65
CA LEU A 172 -21.68 8.14 2.08
C LEU A 172 -22.98 7.60 2.72
N SER A 173 -24.06 7.45 1.93
CA SER A 173 -25.29 6.81 2.39
C SER A 173 -25.17 5.31 2.66
N GLU A 174 -24.06 4.68 2.23
CA GLU A 174 -23.78 3.25 2.44
C GLU A 174 -23.01 2.99 3.76
N LEU A 175 -22.68 4.04 4.55
CA LEU A 175 -21.99 3.89 5.82
C LEU A 175 -22.87 3.20 6.85
N ASN A 176 -22.28 2.25 7.57
CA ASN A 176 -22.92 1.65 8.74
C ASN A 176 -22.75 2.58 9.96
N PRO A 177 -23.62 2.47 10.97
CA PRO A 177 -23.44 3.19 12.22
C PRO A 177 -22.08 2.89 12.86
N GLY A 178 -21.31 3.94 13.13
CA GLY A 178 -19.98 3.85 13.73
C GLY A 178 -18.82 3.64 12.74
N ASP A 179 -19.08 3.48 11.43
CA ASP A 179 -18.04 3.57 10.42
C ASP A 179 -17.48 4.99 10.38
N GLU A 180 -16.19 5.12 10.14
CA GLU A 180 -15.50 6.40 10.01
C GLU A 180 -14.85 6.53 8.64
N CYS A 181 -15.01 7.68 8.00
CA CYS A 181 -14.35 8.01 6.75
C CYS A 181 -13.03 8.72 7.01
N ARG A 182 -11.96 8.30 6.33
CA ARG A 182 -10.63 8.90 6.42
C ARG A 182 -10.11 9.31 5.05
N ILE A 183 -9.43 10.46 4.98
CA ILE A 183 -8.77 10.90 3.75
C ILE A 183 -7.68 9.88 3.37
N GLY A 184 -7.83 9.25 2.22
CA GLY A 184 -6.96 8.17 1.73
C GLY A 184 -5.94 8.61 0.67
N SER A 185 -6.05 9.84 0.16
CA SER A 185 -5.21 10.34 -0.93
C SER A 185 -4.64 11.74 -0.65
N TYR A 186 -3.56 12.10 -1.35
CA TYR A 186 -2.85 13.36 -1.17
C TYR A 186 -3.26 14.46 -2.16
N ASN A 187 -4.15 14.15 -3.12
CA ASN A 187 -4.66 15.11 -4.09
C ASN A 187 -5.86 15.93 -3.59
N VAL A 188 -6.16 15.89 -2.29
CA VAL A 188 -7.23 16.65 -1.64
C VAL A 188 -6.62 17.90 -1.01
N PRO A 189 -6.85 19.10 -1.60
CA PRO A 189 -6.24 20.33 -1.10
C PRO A 189 -6.67 20.66 0.34
N GLY A 190 -5.68 21.05 1.17
CA GLY A 190 -5.94 21.46 2.55
C GLY A 190 -6.24 20.33 3.53
N ARG A 191 -6.20 19.06 3.10
CA ARG A 191 -6.45 17.90 3.96
C ARG A 191 -5.21 17.00 4.05
N GLN A 192 -5.08 16.30 5.16
CA GLN A 192 -3.97 15.38 5.39
C GLN A 192 -4.43 13.93 5.25
N PHE A 193 -3.54 13.06 4.82
CA PHE A 193 -3.78 11.63 4.81
C PHE A 193 -4.12 11.12 6.21
N GLY A 194 -5.15 10.27 6.31
CA GLY A 194 -5.64 9.72 7.57
C GLY A 194 -6.49 10.67 8.40
N GLU A 195 -6.71 11.91 7.95
CA GLU A 195 -7.59 12.87 8.60
C GLU A 195 -9.05 12.39 8.52
N PRO A 196 -9.84 12.43 9.63
CA PRO A 196 -11.24 12.01 9.59
C PRO A 196 -12.10 13.01 8.82
N LEU A 197 -13.05 12.48 8.05
CA LEU A 197 -14.13 13.25 7.46
C LEU A 197 -15.26 13.35 8.49
N GLN A 198 -15.77 14.55 8.73
CA GLN A 198 -16.86 14.74 9.70
C GLN A 198 -18.16 14.11 9.19
N PRO A 199 -19.09 13.67 10.07
CA PRO A 199 -20.31 12.97 9.66
C PRO A 199 -21.23 13.75 8.71
N ASP A 200 -21.19 15.08 8.78
CA ASP A 200 -21.99 16.01 7.96
C ASP A 200 -21.19 16.60 6.78
N GLU A 201 -19.94 16.17 6.63
CA GLU A 201 -19.05 16.67 5.60
C GLU A 201 -19.16 15.84 4.31
N SER A 202 -19.24 16.53 3.18
CA SER A 202 -19.14 15.87 1.88
C SER A 202 -17.71 15.47 1.55
N ILE A 203 -17.56 14.47 0.67
CA ILE A 203 -16.25 14.13 0.11
C ILE A 203 -15.70 15.37 -0.60
N PRO A 204 -14.50 15.84 -0.20
CA PRO A 204 -13.94 17.08 -0.73
C PRO A 204 -13.52 16.92 -2.20
N ASP A 205 -13.53 18.02 -2.93
CA ASP A 205 -12.95 18.08 -4.26
C ASP A 205 -11.47 17.78 -4.25
N CYS A 206 -10.98 17.23 -5.35
CA CYS A 206 -9.59 16.88 -5.50
C CYS A 206 -8.99 17.43 -6.80
N GLN A 207 -7.68 17.37 -6.89
CA GLN A 207 -6.95 17.73 -8.11
C GLN A 207 -7.12 16.62 -9.17
N PRO A 208 -7.65 16.93 -10.37
CA PRO A 208 -7.78 15.98 -11.46
C PRO A 208 -6.38 15.52 -11.95
N PRO A 209 -6.27 14.41 -12.67
CA PRO A 209 -7.36 13.59 -13.24
C PRO A 209 -7.94 12.54 -12.28
N LEU A 210 -7.33 12.33 -11.13
CA LEU A 210 -7.70 11.27 -10.20
C LEU A 210 -8.87 11.70 -9.31
N SER A 211 -9.71 10.75 -8.90
CA SER A 211 -10.74 10.94 -7.87
C SER A 211 -10.10 10.99 -6.49
N PRO A 212 -10.75 11.65 -5.50
CA PRO A 212 -10.33 11.52 -4.11
C PRO A 212 -10.55 10.07 -3.67
N ARG A 213 -9.71 9.60 -2.77
CA ARG A 213 -9.89 8.28 -2.14
C ARG A 213 -10.19 8.48 -0.66
N ILE A 214 -11.36 8.05 -0.25
CA ILE A 214 -11.79 8.06 1.15
C ILE A 214 -11.83 6.62 1.61
N LEU A 215 -11.04 6.28 2.61
CA LEU A 215 -10.98 4.95 3.18
C LEU A 215 -11.97 4.86 4.35
N VAL A 216 -12.88 3.90 4.27
CA VAL A 216 -13.88 3.65 5.33
C VAL A 216 -13.29 2.69 6.34
N VAL A 217 -13.14 3.16 7.57
CA VAL A 217 -12.71 2.38 8.73
C VAL A 217 -13.96 1.85 9.43
N PRO A 218 -14.17 0.53 9.47
CA PRO A 218 -15.34 -0.05 10.11
C PRO A 218 -15.34 0.15 11.63
N ALA A 219 -16.52 0.26 12.22
CA ALA A 219 -16.71 0.42 13.68
C ALA A 219 -15.98 -0.65 14.50
N VAL A 220 -15.91 -1.90 14.01
CA VAL A 220 -15.23 -3.00 14.67
C VAL A 220 -13.73 -2.74 14.86
N VAL A 221 -13.09 -2.06 13.93
CA VAL A 221 -11.65 -1.72 14.02
C VAL A 221 -11.42 -0.69 15.12
N HIS A 222 -12.31 0.31 15.25
CA HIS A 222 -12.25 1.27 16.35
C HIS A 222 -12.42 0.61 17.70
N GLN A 223 -13.33 -0.33 17.82
CA GLN A 223 -13.53 -1.10 19.04
C GLN A 223 -12.28 -1.91 19.41
N GLU A 224 -11.65 -2.57 18.47
CA GLU A 224 -10.39 -3.29 18.70
C GLU A 224 -9.25 -2.37 19.16
N LEU A 225 -9.16 -1.17 18.58
CA LEU A 225 -8.20 -0.15 19.02
C LEU A 225 -8.50 0.35 20.44
N LEU A 226 -9.78 0.44 20.83
CA LEU A 226 -10.22 0.89 22.17
C LEU A 226 -10.14 -0.23 23.22
N HIS A 227 -10.57 -1.45 22.91
CA HIS A 227 -10.60 -2.57 23.88
C HIS A 227 -9.21 -3.06 24.31
N LYS A 228 -8.19 -2.90 23.49
CA LYS A 228 -6.81 -3.14 23.91
C LYS A 228 -6.29 -2.10 24.92
N GLN A 229 -7.01 -0.98 25.10
CA GLN A 229 -6.71 0.01 26.15
C GLN A 229 -7.07 -0.48 27.57
N THR A 230 -8.18 -1.20 27.72
CA THR A 230 -8.66 -1.66 29.03
C THR A 230 -7.87 -2.83 29.59
N ASN A 231 -7.36 -3.74 28.74
CA ASN A 231 -6.60 -4.91 29.19
C ASN A 231 -5.11 -4.64 29.50
N ALA A 232 -4.57 -3.49 29.08
CA ALA A 232 -3.19 -3.10 29.43
C ALA A 232 -3.11 -2.41 30.81
N GLY A 233 -4.22 -1.89 31.31
CA GLY A 233 -4.31 -1.25 32.63
C GLY A 233 -4.39 -2.23 33.82
N ASP A 234 -4.94 -3.43 33.60
CA ASP A 234 -5.14 -4.42 34.68
C ASP A 234 -3.96 -5.37 34.93
N SER A 235 -2.92 -5.32 34.08
CA SER A 235 -1.74 -6.22 34.21
C SER A 235 -0.57 -5.62 35.00
N ALA A 236 -0.69 -4.40 35.49
CA ALA A 236 0.44 -3.68 36.15
C ALA A 236 0.54 -3.95 37.64
N ASP A 237 -0.44 -4.60 38.31
CA ASP A 237 -0.47 -4.74 39.76
C ASP A 237 -0.14 -6.13 40.33
N THR A 238 0.38 -7.05 39.55
CA THR A 238 0.74 -8.39 40.07
C THR A 238 2.10 -8.90 39.61
N ILE A 239 3.18 -8.18 39.90
CA ILE A 239 4.53 -8.76 39.97
C ILE A 239 5.30 -8.13 41.10
N HIS A 240 4.98 -8.54 42.33
CA HIS A 240 5.93 -8.56 43.43
C HIS A 240 6.01 -9.99 43.99
N ALA A 241 7.23 -10.52 44.03
CA ALA A 241 7.68 -11.74 44.68
C ALA A 241 7.83 -12.97 43.75
N ALA A 242 9.00 -13.15 43.21
CA ALA A 242 9.81 -14.36 43.40
C ALA A 242 11.18 -14.16 42.71
N GLY A 243 12.20 -13.90 43.50
CA GLY A 243 13.58 -13.99 43.06
C GLY A 243 14.03 -15.44 43.04
N GLN A 244 14.88 -15.78 42.06
CA GLN A 244 16.08 -16.63 42.25
C GLN A 244 16.65 -17.08 40.88
N GLY A 245 17.92 -16.81 40.71
CA GLY A 245 18.84 -17.77 40.08
C GLY A 245 19.20 -17.57 38.58
N LEU A 246 20.30 -16.93 38.35
CA LEU A 246 21.13 -16.91 37.11
C LEU A 246 21.62 -18.31 36.71
N PRO A 247 22.14 -18.53 35.45
CA PRO A 247 23.51 -18.12 35.18
C PRO A 247 23.77 -17.39 33.84
N GLU A 248 24.80 -16.54 33.89
CA GLU A 248 25.54 -15.96 32.77
C GLU A 248 26.09 -17.01 31.80
N ALA A 249 25.94 -16.74 30.50
CA ALA A 249 26.84 -17.25 29.49
C ALA A 249 27.18 -16.12 28.52
N ALA A 250 28.41 -15.66 28.62
CA ALA A 250 29.05 -14.71 27.74
C ALA A 250 29.18 -15.28 26.32
N ILE A 251 28.69 -14.55 25.31
CA ILE A 251 29.12 -14.74 23.94
C ILE A 251 29.54 -13.36 23.39
N SER A 252 30.83 -13.26 23.18
CA SER A 252 31.57 -12.19 22.53
C SER A 252 31.14 -12.09 21.05
N ALA A 253 30.59 -10.97 20.65
CA ALA A 253 30.39 -10.64 19.24
C ALA A 253 31.41 -9.57 18.83
N GLY A 254 32.34 -9.96 17.96
CA GLY A 254 33.32 -9.05 17.34
C GLY A 254 32.65 -8.11 16.32
N PRO A 255 33.24 -6.96 15.98
CA PRO A 255 32.66 -5.94 15.15
C PRO A 255 32.64 -6.35 13.67
N LEU A 256 31.49 -6.11 13.02
CA LEU A 256 31.30 -6.24 11.57
C LEU A 256 32.04 -5.12 10.81
N PRO A 257 32.64 -5.39 9.63
CA PRO A 257 33.38 -4.40 8.86
C PRO A 257 32.46 -3.36 8.23
N MET A 258 32.85 -2.10 8.38
CA MET A 258 32.27 -0.96 7.70
C MET A 258 32.54 -1.04 6.19
N ALA A 259 31.50 -1.02 5.37
CA ALA A 259 31.63 -0.89 3.92
C ALA A 259 32.01 0.55 3.57
N SER A 260 33.07 0.69 2.76
CA SER A 260 33.61 1.97 2.31
C SER A 260 32.70 2.64 1.28
N ASN A 261 32.56 3.95 1.45
CA ASN A 261 31.84 4.91 0.63
C ASN A 261 32.59 5.17 -0.70
N SER A 262 32.38 4.35 -1.74
CA SER A 262 33.01 4.60 -3.07
C SER A 262 32.19 4.19 -4.29
N ASP A 263 30.82 4.26 -4.24
CA ASP A 263 29.97 4.03 -5.43
C ASP A 263 28.82 5.05 -5.58
N LEU A 264 29.07 6.31 -5.21
CA LEU A 264 28.22 7.44 -5.59
C LEU A 264 28.90 8.26 -6.71
N GLY A 265 28.82 7.76 -7.92
CA GLY A 265 29.31 8.52 -9.06
C GLY A 265 29.24 7.78 -10.36
N ARG A 266 28.05 7.75 -10.99
CA ARG A 266 27.85 7.65 -12.45
C ARG A 266 26.37 7.45 -12.76
N TYR A 267 25.64 8.54 -12.97
CA TYR A 267 24.51 8.66 -13.88
C TYR A 267 24.05 10.13 -13.89
N ALA A 268 24.89 10.96 -14.52
CA ALA A 268 24.49 12.24 -15.07
C ALA A 268 24.54 12.04 -16.61
N GLY A 269 23.42 11.83 -17.24
CA GLY A 269 23.25 11.91 -18.69
C GLY A 269 22.48 13.19 -19.02
N PRO A 270 22.79 13.87 -20.15
CA PRO A 270 22.44 15.26 -20.38
C PRO A 270 20.97 15.45 -20.77
N ALA A 271 20.36 16.50 -20.19
CA ALA A 271 19.15 17.13 -20.69
C ALA A 271 19.40 17.66 -22.11
N LYS A 272 18.53 17.33 -23.05
CA LYS A 272 18.34 18.07 -24.30
C LYS A 272 16.86 18.30 -24.51
N PHE A 273 16.51 19.60 -24.49
CA PHE A 273 15.42 20.37 -25.08
C PHE A 273 14.11 19.67 -25.41
#